data_657c05eff12ddee1405ca6c90c5baf65
#
_entry.id   657c05eff12ddee1405ca6c90c5baf65
#
_cell.length_a   1.000
_cell.length_b   1.000
_cell.length_c   1.000
_cell.angle_alpha   90.00
_cell.angle_beta   90.00
_cell.angle_gamma   90.00
#
_symmetry.space_group_name_H-M   'P 1'
#
loop_
_entity.id
_entity.type
_entity.pdbx_description
1 polymer ?
#
loop_
_entity_poly.entity_id
_entity_poly.type
_entity_poly.pdbx_seq_one_letter_code
_entity_poly.pdbx_strand_id
1 'polypeptide(L)'
;MIQNAWADLERASQTLVDEKPATMAQCHPLVCRECGGAKVVTPEGMPTCTECGLEDMQMIDESKEWNINFGEDGRSAFAQDPTRCGTLTADTELFSPAWGQNTVIATRYGSSHQVKRMAKISFHQSMNHRDRALYHAYKEIEEVCHLLPENIVREAKVIWRTFNERKLTRGVVRKGIKANCVLYACARAKVSRSKKEVADLFKIQAGDVSRTAEMFKKVMFSKIGPRKNIGDHVTTKPKDVVVRLLNDFDVTREDRFKIMKICYETERCVELMSKTPKAVAACVIYTVLNKSMGMMKTEITSICDVSLPTLNKIECTLRNKVLRDECKI
;
A
#
# COMPACT_ATOMS: atom_id res chain seq x y z
N MET A 1 48.03 -35.90 -21.11
CA MET A 1 47.34 -36.47 -19.91
C MET A 1 46.22 -35.59 -19.36
N ILE A 2 46.35 -34.26 -19.31
CA ILE A 2 45.31 -33.36 -18.74
C ILE A 2 44.06 -33.25 -19.64
N GLN A 3 44.23 -33.27 -20.97
CA GLN A 3 43.10 -33.19 -21.93
C GLN A 3 42.17 -34.41 -21.88
N ASN A 4 42.66 -35.59 -21.50
CA ASN A 4 41.80 -36.77 -21.37
C ASN A 4 40.92 -36.73 -20.10
N ALA A 5 41.42 -36.11 -19.03
CA ALA A 5 40.66 -35.98 -17.78
C ALA A 5 39.45 -35.06 -17.91
N TRP A 6 39.53 -34.02 -18.72
CA TRP A 6 38.36 -33.13 -19.00
C TRP A 6 37.32 -33.82 -19.85
N ALA A 7 37.75 -34.59 -20.87
CA ALA A 7 36.82 -35.35 -21.70
C ALA A 7 36.11 -36.48 -20.93
N ASP A 8 36.78 -37.06 -19.93
CA ASP A 8 36.16 -38.06 -19.04
C ASP A 8 35.19 -37.42 -18.04
N LEU A 9 35.50 -36.20 -17.57
CA LEU A 9 34.59 -35.42 -16.71
C LEU A 9 33.35 -34.95 -17.47
N GLU A 10 33.51 -34.52 -18.72
CA GLU A 10 32.36 -34.16 -19.59
C GLU A 10 31.50 -35.37 -19.91
N ARG A 11 32.09 -36.54 -20.18
CA ARG A 11 31.32 -37.78 -20.35
C ARG A 11 30.58 -38.19 -19.07
N ALA A 12 31.21 -38.11 -17.92
CA ALA A 12 30.57 -38.39 -16.63
C ALA A 12 29.46 -37.40 -16.32
N SER A 13 29.59 -36.12 -16.65
CA SER A 13 28.51 -35.12 -16.46
C SER A 13 27.37 -35.34 -17.43
N GLN A 14 27.63 -35.77 -18.67
CA GLN A 14 26.56 -36.11 -19.63
C GLN A 14 25.79 -37.34 -19.24
N THR A 15 26.43 -38.39 -18.71
CA THR A 15 25.72 -39.58 -18.19
C THR A 15 24.84 -39.24 -16.97
N LEU A 16 25.22 -38.28 -16.13
CA LEU A 16 24.41 -37.79 -15.02
C LEU A 16 23.22 -36.96 -15.49
N VAL A 17 23.28 -36.31 -16.65
CA VAL A 17 22.18 -35.52 -17.24
C VAL A 17 21.20 -36.41 -17.99
N ASP A 18 21.68 -37.52 -18.58
CA ASP A 18 20.86 -38.49 -19.31
C ASP A 18 20.09 -39.46 -18.39
N GLU A 19 20.55 -39.68 -17.15
CA GLU A 19 19.68 -40.20 -16.10
C GLU A 19 18.65 -39.13 -15.72
N LYS A 20 17.66 -38.93 -16.58
CA LYS A 20 16.43 -38.26 -16.15
C LYS A 20 15.99 -38.95 -14.87
N PRO A 21 15.91 -38.26 -13.72
CA PRO A 21 15.18 -38.81 -12.60
C PRO A 21 13.82 -39.16 -13.17
N ALA A 22 13.44 -40.44 -13.06
CA ALA A 22 12.11 -40.88 -13.43
C ALA A 22 11.17 -39.83 -12.89
N THR A 23 10.40 -39.23 -13.79
CA THR A 23 9.47 -38.15 -13.49
C THR A 23 8.80 -38.50 -12.16
N MET A 24 9.28 -37.92 -11.07
CA MET A 24 8.53 -37.89 -9.83
C MET A 24 7.28 -37.12 -10.21
N ALA A 25 6.26 -37.86 -10.64
CA ALA A 25 4.91 -37.34 -10.68
C ALA A 25 4.79 -36.59 -9.37
N GLN A 26 4.43 -35.31 -9.44
CA GLN A 26 4.24 -34.45 -8.27
C GLN A 26 3.12 -35.08 -7.46
N CYS A 27 3.45 -36.13 -6.70
CA CYS A 27 2.52 -36.81 -5.83
C CYS A 27 2.20 -35.81 -4.73
N HIS A 28 0.98 -35.35 -4.70
CA HIS A 28 0.48 -34.55 -3.60
C HIS A 28 0.83 -35.29 -2.30
N PRO A 29 1.48 -34.66 -1.32
CA PRO A 29 2.00 -35.34 -0.13
C PRO A 29 0.92 -36.12 0.67
N LEU A 30 -0.35 -35.79 0.46
CA LEU A 30 -1.52 -36.39 1.09
C LEU A 30 -2.22 -37.46 0.23
N VAL A 31 -1.60 -37.92 -0.87
CA VAL A 31 -2.15 -39.00 -1.70
C VAL A 31 -1.23 -40.20 -1.66
N CYS A 32 -1.79 -41.39 -1.44
CA CYS A 32 -1.04 -42.63 -1.37
C CYS A 32 -0.44 -42.99 -2.75
N ARG A 33 0.83 -43.40 -2.79
CA ARG A 33 1.52 -43.79 -4.02
C ARG A 33 1.08 -45.14 -4.56
N GLU A 34 0.55 -46.02 -3.72
CA GLU A 34 0.16 -47.38 -4.13
C GLU A 34 -1.32 -47.48 -4.50
N CYS A 35 -2.22 -46.97 -3.66
CA CYS A 35 -3.66 -47.11 -3.91
C CYS A 35 -4.36 -45.84 -4.36
N GLY A 36 -3.67 -44.65 -4.35
CA GLY A 36 -4.29 -43.36 -4.69
C GLY A 36 -5.24 -42.83 -3.60
N GLY A 37 -5.40 -43.50 -2.48
CA GLY A 37 -6.26 -43.10 -1.36
C GLY A 37 -5.71 -41.89 -0.62
N ALA A 38 -6.58 -41.22 0.14
CA ALA A 38 -6.19 -40.07 0.95
C ALA A 38 -5.34 -40.49 2.15
N LYS A 39 -4.29 -39.72 2.45
CA LYS A 39 -3.48 -39.92 3.67
C LYS A 39 -3.95 -38.98 4.77
N VAL A 40 -3.99 -39.47 5.99
CA VAL A 40 -4.28 -38.68 7.20
C VAL A 40 -3.03 -38.71 8.10
N VAL A 41 -2.66 -37.58 8.63
CA VAL A 41 -1.53 -37.46 9.56
C VAL A 41 -1.96 -37.99 10.92
N THR A 42 -1.28 -39.03 11.38
CA THR A 42 -1.50 -39.60 12.72
C THR A 42 -1.01 -38.62 13.81
N PRO A 43 -1.44 -38.81 15.08
CA PRO A 43 -0.92 -38.00 16.20
C PRO A 43 0.61 -38.06 16.36
N GLU A 44 1.24 -39.10 15.80
CA GLU A 44 2.69 -39.29 15.79
C GLU A 44 3.39 -38.54 14.68
N GLY A 45 2.63 -37.80 13.84
CA GLY A 45 3.17 -36.95 12.74
C GLY A 45 3.44 -37.74 11.46
N MET A 46 3.04 -38.99 11.35
CA MET A 46 3.24 -39.82 10.15
C MET A 46 2.00 -39.81 9.25
N PRO A 47 2.12 -39.53 7.97
CA PRO A 47 0.99 -39.64 7.05
C PRO A 47 0.69 -41.13 6.74
N THR A 48 -0.45 -41.62 7.19
CA THR A 48 -0.92 -42.99 6.99
C THR A 48 -2.09 -42.99 6.00
N CYS A 49 -2.07 -43.89 5.05
CA CYS A 49 -3.18 -44.07 4.09
C CYS A 49 -4.40 -44.66 4.76
N THR A 50 -5.57 -44.05 4.55
CA THR A 50 -6.85 -44.53 5.11
C THR A 50 -7.37 -45.83 4.48
N GLU A 51 -6.92 -46.19 3.27
CA GLU A 51 -7.40 -47.35 2.53
C GLU A 51 -6.47 -48.55 2.64
N CYS A 52 -5.15 -48.36 2.45
CA CYS A 52 -4.20 -49.48 2.46
C CYS A 52 -3.30 -49.52 3.72
N GLY A 53 -3.39 -48.51 4.59
CA GLY A 53 -2.60 -48.45 5.82
C GLY A 53 -1.09 -48.18 5.63
N LEU A 54 -0.67 -47.82 4.40
CA LEU A 54 0.73 -47.51 4.12
C LEU A 54 1.17 -46.25 4.88
N GLU A 55 2.20 -46.37 5.69
CA GLU A 55 2.84 -45.24 6.38
C GLU A 55 3.94 -44.63 5.51
N ASP A 56 3.95 -43.32 5.41
CA ASP A 56 5.00 -42.60 4.66
C ASP A 56 6.10 -42.17 5.63
N MET A 57 7.27 -42.82 5.52
CA MET A 57 8.41 -42.56 6.39
C MET A 57 9.12 -41.23 6.10
N GLN A 58 8.75 -40.56 5.01
CA GLN A 58 9.36 -39.29 4.61
C GLN A 58 8.31 -38.17 4.71
N MET A 59 8.13 -37.65 5.88
CA MET A 59 7.40 -36.40 6.07
C MET A 59 8.37 -35.24 5.91
N ILE A 60 8.16 -34.44 4.87
CA ILE A 60 8.81 -33.12 4.76
C ILE A 60 7.97 -32.16 5.57
N ASP A 61 8.50 -31.76 6.73
CA ASP A 61 7.89 -30.69 7.51
C ASP A 61 8.18 -29.36 6.83
N GLU A 62 7.14 -28.79 6.21
CA GLU A 62 7.21 -27.47 5.60
C GLU A 62 6.99 -26.35 6.63
N SER A 63 6.78 -26.69 7.89
CA SER A 63 6.62 -25.72 8.96
C SER A 63 7.94 -24.97 9.22
N LYS A 64 7.81 -23.76 9.71
CA LYS A 64 8.97 -22.95 10.06
C LYS A 64 9.67 -23.54 11.28
N GLU A 65 10.99 -23.67 11.22
CA GLU A 65 11.79 -24.08 12.38
C GLU A 65 11.57 -23.16 13.59
N TRP A 66 11.35 -23.79 14.75
CA TRP A 66 11.18 -23.07 16.00
C TRP A 66 12.52 -22.51 16.50
N ASN A 67 12.52 -21.25 16.88
CA ASN A 67 13.67 -20.58 17.50
C ASN A 67 13.48 -20.42 19.02
N ILE A 68 12.75 -21.34 19.65
CA ILE A 68 12.54 -21.32 21.09
C ILE A 68 13.65 -22.13 21.73
N ASN A 69 14.58 -21.47 22.38
CA ASN A 69 15.43 -22.07 23.39
C ASN A 69 14.69 -21.94 24.74
N PHE A 70 14.14 -23.03 25.21
CA PHE A 70 13.66 -23.09 26.58
C PHE A 70 14.90 -23.02 27.50
N GLY A 71 15.03 -21.92 28.24
CA GLY A 71 16.00 -21.85 29.33
C GLY A 71 15.60 -22.83 30.41
N GLU A 72 16.54 -23.28 31.27
CA GLU A 72 16.29 -24.17 32.39
C GLU A 72 15.14 -23.67 33.29
N ASP A 73 14.83 -22.40 33.29
CA ASP A 73 13.74 -21.79 34.09
C ASP A 73 12.36 -21.88 33.43
N GLY A 74 12.20 -22.58 32.31
CA GLY A 74 10.91 -22.73 31.60
C GLY A 74 10.30 -21.42 31.05
N ARG A 75 11.02 -20.31 31.13
CA ARG A 75 10.58 -19.02 30.59
C ARG A 75 11.06 -18.89 29.15
N SER A 76 10.12 -18.79 28.23
CA SER A 76 10.40 -18.42 26.85
C SER A 76 11.10 -17.06 26.84
N ALA A 77 12.35 -17.00 26.39
CA ALA A 77 13.11 -15.77 26.29
C ALA A 77 12.66 -14.84 25.15
N PHE A 78 11.61 -15.19 24.41
CA PHE A 78 11.23 -14.52 23.17
C PHE A 78 9.75 -14.20 23.08
N ALA A 79 9.46 -12.93 23.00
CA ALA A 79 8.11 -12.41 23.11
C ALA A 79 7.34 -12.36 21.76
N GLN A 80 7.94 -12.49 20.59
CA GLN A 80 7.22 -12.10 19.37
C GLN A 80 7.21 -13.08 18.20
N ASP A 81 8.24 -13.85 17.94
CA ASP A 81 8.24 -14.86 16.89
C ASP A 81 9.19 -16.01 17.24
N PRO A 82 8.68 -17.22 17.52
CA PRO A 82 9.50 -18.37 17.87
C PRO A 82 10.21 -19.00 16.68
N THR A 83 9.99 -18.52 15.45
CA THR A 83 10.54 -19.12 14.25
C THR A 83 11.91 -18.53 13.88
N ARG A 84 12.83 -19.39 13.38
CA ARG A 84 14.10 -18.91 12.79
C ARG A 84 13.90 -18.19 11.47
N CYS A 85 12.82 -18.51 10.76
CA CYS A 85 12.41 -17.88 9.53
C CYS A 85 11.35 -16.84 9.84
N GLY A 86 11.77 -15.67 10.33
CA GLY A 86 10.86 -14.58 10.62
C GLY A 86 10.41 -13.86 9.34
N THR A 87 9.14 -13.54 9.26
CA THR A 87 8.69 -12.48 8.38
C THR A 87 9.19 -11.17 8.95
N LEU A 88 10.09 -10.53 8.24
CA LEU A 88 10.76 -9.31 8.68
C LEU A 88 9.85 -8.07 8.71
N THR A 89 8.63 -8.20 8.22
CA THR A 89 7.62 -7.15 8.25
C THR A 89 6.23 -7.76 8.43
N ALA A 90 5.37 -7.06 9.17
CA ALA A 90 3.97 -7.44 9.35
C ALA A 90 3.19 -7.49 8.00
N ASP A 91 3.68 -6.82 6.97
CA ASP A 91 3.03 -6.67 5.67
C ASP A 91 3.59 -7.64 4.60
N THR A 92 3.54 -8.94 4.86
CA THR A 92 3.98 -9.98 3.88
C THR A 92 3.24 -9.88 2.55
N GLU A 93 2.01 -9.38 2.55
CA GLU A 93 1.22 -9.18 1.34
C GLU A 93 1.82 -8.14 0.36
N LEU A 94 2.66 -7.25 0.85
CA LEU A 94 3.26 -6.17 0.07
C LEU A 94 4.53 -6.57 -0.67
N PHE A 95 5.07 -7.74 -0.37
CA PHE A 95 6.32 -8.26 -0.93
C PHE A 95 6.13 -9.59 -1.67
N SER A 96 7.21 -10.09 -2.25
CA SER A 96 7.21 -11.42 -2.87
C SER A 96 7.01 -12.52 -1.82
N PRO A 97 6.24 -13.59 -2.12
CA PRO A 97 6.07 -14.72 -1.19
C PRO A 97 7.38 -15.42 -0.81
N ALA A 98 8.38 -15.36 -1.68
CA ALA A 98 9.72 -15.91 -1.42
C ALA A 98 10.50 -15.11 -0.35
N TRP A 99 10.10 -13.88 -0.08
CA TRP A 99 10.73 -13.06 0.94
C TRP A 99 10.07 -13.36 2.31
N GLY A 100 10.85 -13.75 3.27
CA GLY A 100 10.38 -14.17 4.59
C GLY A 100 10.61 -15.66 4.88
N GLN A 101 11.04 -16.42 3.87
CA GLN A 101 11.47 -17.82 4.07
C GLN A 101 12.95 -17.94 4.44
N ASN A 102 13.65 -16.84 4.56
CA ASN A 102 15.08 -16.81 4.87
C ASN A 102 15.32 -16.76 6.38
N THR A 103 16.44 -17.36 6.79
CA THR A 103 16.92 -17.29 8.18
C THR A 103 17.22 -15.86 8.60
N VAL A 104 16.71 -15.45 9.75
CA VAL A 104 16.87 -14.12 10.30
C VAL A 104 17.87 -14.12 11.45
N ILE A 105 18.79 -13.16 11.46
CA ILE A 105 19.69 -12.94 12.60
C ILE A 105 18.91 -12.16 13.66
N ALA A 106 18.52 -12.86 14.74
CA ALA A 106 17.82 -12.26 15.87
C ALA A 106 18.75 -11.28 16.61
N THR A 107 18.28 -10.06 16.82
CA THR A 107 18.97 -9.05 17.64
C THR A 107 18.20 -8.86 18.95
N ARG A 108 18.88 -9.03 20.08
CA ARG A 108 18.33 -8.81 21.42
C ARG A 108 18.64 -7.40 21.91
N TYR A 109 17.90 -6.96 22.93
CA TYR A 109 18.29 -5.77 23.68
C TYR A 109 19.69 -6.03 24.30
N GLY A 110 20.65 -5.13 24.06
CA GLY A 110 22.04 -5.34 24.48
C GLY A 110 22.95 -6.03 23.44
N SER A 111 22.42 -6.51 22.30
CA SER A 111 23.29 -7.05 21.24
C SER A 111 24.36 -6.03 20.80
N SER A 112 25.57 -6.52 20.54
CA SER A 112 26.68 -5.67 20.10
C SER A 112 26.35 -4.95 18.78
N HIS A 113 27.02 -3.81 18.54
CA HIS A 113 26.87 -3.06 17.30
C HIS A 113 27.18 -3.91 16.05
N GLN A 114 28.15 -4.83 16.17
CA GLN A 114 28.51 -5.73 15.07
C GLN A 114 27.36 -6.68 14.73
N VAL A 115 26.70 -7.30 15.71
CA VAL A 115 25.57 -8.19 15.49
C VAL A 115 24.40 -7.43 14.85
N LYS A 116 24.07 -6.23 15.33
CA LYS A 116 23.05 -5.36 14.73
C LYS A 116 23.38 -5.00 13.27
N ARG A 117 24.66 -4.72 12.98
CA ARG A 117 25.12 -4.44 11.63
C ARG A 117 25.00 -5.67 10.72
N MET A 118 25.40 -6.85 11.21
CA MET A 118 25.28 -8.11 10.48
C MET A 118 23.81 -8.43 10.17
N ALA A 119 22.92 -8.31 11.14
CA ALA A 119 21.49 -8.51 10.96
C ALA A 119 20.92 -7.59 9.89
N LYS A 120 21.30 -6.30 9.89
CA LYS A 120 20.89 -5.34 8.87
C LYS A 120 21.42 -5.70 7.47
N ILE A 121 22.66 -6.14 7.37
CA ILE A 121 23.24 -6.57 6.08
C ILE A 121 22.54 -7.82 5.58
N SER A 122 22.37 -8.83 6.44
CA SER A 122 21.65 -10.08 6.12
C SER A 122 20.23 -9.79 5.64
N PHE A 123 19.51 -8.91 6.34
CA PHE A 123 18.20 -8.46 5.95
C PHE A 123 18.16 -7.86 4.52
N HIS A 124 19.07 -6.98 4.20
CA HIS A 124 19.13 -6.38 2.87
C HIS A 124 19.59 -7.36 1.78
N GLN A 125 20.42 -8.33 2.12
CA GLN A 125 20.89 -9.37 1.19
C GLN A 125 19.83 -10.43 0.91
N SER A 126 18.97 -10.74 1.89
CA SER A 126 17.87 -11.69 1.71
C SER A 126 16.81 -11.24 0.71
N MET A 127 16.74 -9.93 0.43
CA MET A 127 15.82 -9.37 -0.56
C MET A 127 16.39 -9.48 -1.96
N ASN A 128 15.58 -9.88 -2.92
CA ASN A 128 15.89 -9.68 -4.32
C ASN A 128 15.90 -8.18 -4.68
N HIS A 129 16.43 -7.84 -5.85
CA HIS A 129 16.53 -6.43 -6.27
C HIS A 129 15.17 -5.72 -6.34
N ARG A 130 14.12 -6.44 -6.74
CA ARG A 130 12.74 -5.90 -6.85
C ARG A 130 12.16 -5.59 -5.47
N ASP A 131 12.26 -6.53 -4.53
CA ASP A 131 11.73 -6.35 -3.17
C ASP A 131 12.52 -5.29 -2.40
N ARG A 132 13.84 -5.21 -2.61
CA ARG A 132 14.66 -4.12 -2.06
C ARG A 132 14.21 -2.74 -2.56
N ALA A 133 13.92 -2.63 -3.85
CA ALA A 133 13.41 -1.38 -4.43
C ALA A 133 12.02 -1.00 -3.91
N LEU A 134 11.16 -2.00 -3.64
CA LEU A 134 9.86 -1.80 -2.99
C LEU A 134 10.03 -1.39 -1.54
N TYR A 135 10.87 -2.07 -0.77
CA TYR A 135 11.16 -1.75 0.62
C TYR A 135 11.59 -0.29 0.82
N HIS A 136 12.55 0.18 0.02
CA HIS A 136 12.97 1.58 0.07
C HIS A 136 11.85 2.55 -0.32
N ALA A 137 10.99 2.17 -1.26
CA ALA A 137 9.87 3.01 -1.66
C ALA A 137 8.79 3.09 -0.56
N TYR A 138 8.52 1.98 0.11
CA TYR A 138 7.56 1.94 1.22
C TYR A 138 8.06 2.74 2.42
N LYS A 139 9.35 2.59 2.75
CA LYS A 139 9.96 3.36 3.82
C LYS A 139 9.93 4.87 3.55
N GLU A 140 10.20 5.29 2.31
CA GLU A 140 10.06 6.69 1.91
C GLU A 140 8.60 7.18 2.03
N ILE A 141 7.61 6.36 1.66
CA ILE A 141 6.20 6.71 1.82
C ILE A 141 5.83 6.83 3.30
N GLU A 142 6.29 5.92 4.16
CA GLU A 142 6.07 5.98 5.62
C GLU A 142 6.67 7.23 6.24
N GLU A 143 7.94 7.51 5.93
CA GLU A 143 8.65 8.67 6.46
C GLU A 143 7.99 10.00 6.05
N VAL A 144 7.53 10.07 4.79
CA VAL A 144 6.87 11.28 4.27
C VAL A 144 5.44 11.41 4.78
N CYS A 145 4.74 10.31 4.96
CA CYS A 145 3.31 10.29 5.31
C CYS A 145 3.05 9.99 6.80
N HIS A 146 4.05 10.18 7.69
CA HIS A 146 3.93 9.87 9.12
C HIS A 146 2.77 10.59 9.85
N LEU A 147 2.31 11.72 9.32
CA LEU A 147 1.15 12.47 9.84
C LEU A 147 -0.21 11.96 9.31
N LEU A 148 -0.21 11.01 8.38
CA LEU A 148 -1.42 10.45 7.83
C LEU A 148 -1.82 9.16 8.58
N PRO A 149 -3.12 8.83 8.65
CA PRO A 149 -3.58 7.57 9.21
C PRO A 149 -2.91 6.36 8.54
N GLU A 150 -2.58 5.35 9.33
CA GLU A 150 -1.88 4.14 8.87
C GLU A 150 -2.60 3.43 7.71
N ASN A 151 -3.93 3.39 7.75
CA ASN A 151 -4.75 2.82 6.67
C ASN A 151 -4.48 3.48 5.31
N ILE A 152 -4.28 4.81 5.29
CA ILE A 152 -3.97 5.55 4.05
C ILE A 152 -2.57 5.22 3.56
N VAL A 153 -1.61 5.12 4.49
CA VAL A 153 -0.22 4.76 4.18
C VAL A 153 -0.15 3.34 3.60
N ARG A 154 -0.85 2.39 4.23
CA ARG A 154 -0.93 1.00 3.76
C ARG A 154 -1.54 0.92 2.36
N GLU A 155 -2.63 1.64 2.13
CA GLU A 155 -3.27 1.70 0.83
C GLU A 155 -2.37 2.34 -0.24
N ALA A 156 -1.66 3.40 0.09
CA ALA A 156 -0.69 4.03 -0.81
C ALA A 156 0.43 3.06 -1.22
N LYS A 157 0.90 2.19 -0.30
CA LYS A 157 1.88 1.13 -0.60
C LYS A 157 1.31 0.09 -1.58
N VAL A 158 0.07 -0.35 -1.37
CA VAL A 158 -0.61 -1.32 -2.27
C VAL A 158 -0.74 -0.73 -3.68
N ILE A 159 -1.19 0.52 -3.77
CA ILE A 159 -1.31 1.24 -5.06
C ILE A 159 0.05 1.37 -5.73
N TRP A 160 1.09 1.74 -4.97
CA TRP A 160 2.46 1.83 -5.47
C TRP A 160 2.97 0.48 -6.00
N ARG A 161 2.75 -0.62 -5.26
CA ARG A 161 3.11 -1.97 -5.72
C ARG A 161 2.48 -2.27 -7.07
N THR A 162 1.17 -2.09 -7.19
CA THR A 162 0.44 -2.37 -8.42
C THR A 162 0.91 -1.51 -9.59
N PHE A 163 1.24 -0.24 -9.34
CA PHE A 163 1.82 0.62 -10.36
C PHE A 163 3.20 0.13 -10.80
N ASN A 164 4.08 -0.18 -9.84
CA ASN A 164 5.45 -0.59 -10.09
C ASN A 164 5.55 -1.96 -10.81
N GLU A 165 4.55 -2.83 -10.64
CA GLU A 165 4.41 -4.09 -11.38
C GLU A 165 4.16 -3.85 -12.87
N ARG A 166 3.44 -2.78 -13.20
CA ARG A 166 3.05 -2.46 -14.58
C ARG A 166 4.06 -1.56 -15.28
N LYS A 167 4.67 -0.61 -14.56
CA LYS A 167 5.59 0.35 -15.13
C LYS A 167 6.68 0.77 -14.16
N LEU A 168 7.93 0.60 -14.58
CA LEU A 168 9.10 1.09 -13.83
C LEU A 168 9.33 2.57 -14.15
N THR A 169 9.63 3.35 -13.11
CA THR A 169 9.94 4.78 -13.21
C THR A 169 11.18 5.13 -12.40
N ARG A 170 11.86 6.24 -12.77
CA ARG A 170 13.10 6.70 -12.13
C ARG A 170 13.05 8.20 -11.83
N GLY A 171 13.94 8.65 -10.96
CA GLY A 171 14.15 10.09 -10.66
C GLY A 171 12.91 10.80 -10.15
N VAL A 172 12.71 12.05 -10.59
CA VAL A 172 11.60 12.92 -10.17
C VAL A 172 10.23 12.32 -10.54
N VAL A 173 10.14 11.65 -11.70
CA VAL A 173 8.92 10.95 -12.13
C VAL A 173 8.50 9.89 -11.11
N ARG A 174 9.46 9.12 -10.58
CA ARG A 174 9.18 8.10 -9.54
C ARG A 174 8.61 8.74 -8.27
N LYS A 175 9.19 9.87 -7.81
CA LYS A 175 8.66 10.62 -6.66
C LYS A 175 7.26 11.17 -6.94
N GLY A 176 7.04 11.74 -8.12
CA GLY A 176 5.73 12.24 -8.55
C GLY A 176 4.65 11.15 -8.60
N ILE A 177 4.99 9.94 -9.04
CA ILE A 177 4.05 8.80 -9.00
C ILE A 177 3.74 8.37 -7.56
N LYS A 178 4.74 8.31 -6.65
CA LYS A 178 4.48 8.04 -5.22
C LYS A 178 3.53 9.07 -4.62
N ALA A 179 3.75 10.35 -4.91
CA ALA A 179 2.85 11.43 -4.51
C ALA A 179 1.42 11.23 -5.04
N ASN A 180 1.26 10.81 -6.29
CA ASN A 180 -0.05 10.48 -6.86
C ASN A 180 -0.69 9.24 -6.21
N CYS A 181 0.09 8.23 -5.79
CA CYS A 181 -0.43 7.08 -5.02
C CYS A 181 -1.01 7.54 -3.68
N VAL A 182 -0.31 8.43 -2.96
CA VAL A 182 -0.79 9.00 -1.70
C VAL A 182 -2.04 9.86 -1.92
N LEU A 183 -2.06 10.72 -2.95
CA LEU A 183 -3.26 11.51 -3.29
C LEU A 183 -4.46 10.62 -3.57
N TYR A 184 -4.27 9.54 -4.30
CA TYR A 184 -5.34 8.61 -4.62
C TYR A 184 -5.82 7.82 -3.39
N ALA A 185 -4.91 7.38 -2.52
CA ALA A 185 -5.25 6.75 -1.24
C ALA A 185 -6.06 7.70 -0.34
N CYS A 186 -5.63 8.96 -0.24
CA CYS A 186 -6.37 10.00 0.50
C CYS A 186 -7.78 10.23 -0.08
N ALA A 187 -7.92 10.26 -1.41
CA ALA A 187 -9.20 10.44 -2.06
C ALA A 187 -10.15 9.25 -1.79
N ARG A 188 -9.64 8.01 -1.79
CA ARG A 188 -10.43 6.81 -1.43
C ARG A 188 -10.88 6.83 0.02
N ALA A 189 -10.02 7.27 0.92
CA ALA A 189 -10.34 7.43 2.33
C ALA A 189 -11.26 8.65 2.61
N LYS A 190 -11.66 9.42 1.59
CA LYS A 190 -12.43 10.66 1.71
C LYS A 190 -11.75 11.75 2.56
N VAL A 191 -10.43 11.64 2.74
CA VAL A 191 -9.58 12.64 3.40
C VAL A 191 -8.75 13.34 2.34
N SER A 192 -9.39 14.13 1.52
CA SER A 192 -8.75 14.75 0.35
C SER A 192 -7.61 15.71 0.73
N ARG A 193 -6.48 15.59 0.04
CA ARG A 193 -5.31 16.47 0.16
C ARG A 193 -5.07 17.21 -1.15
N SER A 194 -4.50 18.41 -1.07
CA SER A 194 -4.14 19.16 -2.26
C SER A 194 -2.84 18.64 -2.89
N LYS A 195 -2.69 18.86 -4.20
CA LYS A 195 -1.44 18.49 -4.89
C LYS A 195 -0.23 19.25 -4.36
N LYS A 196 -0.42 20.50 -3.92
CA LYS A 196 0.64 21.33 -3.33
C LYS A 196 1.12 20.70 -2.02
N GLU A 197 0.22 20.42 -1.08
CA GLU A 197 0.54 19.79 0.20
C GLU A 197 1.34 18.49 0.04
N VAL A 198 0.91 17.62 -0.86
CA VAL A 198 1.62 16.35 -1.07
C VAL A 198 2.94 16.57 -1.81
N ALA A 199 3.03 17.54 -2.71
CA ALA A 199 4.28 17.90 -3.36
C ALA A 199 5.34 18.39 -2.36
N ASP A 200 4.92 19.22 -1.40
CA ASP A 200 5.78 19.72 -0.33
C ASP A 200 6.29 18.59 0.57
N LEU A 201 5.43 17.62 0.91
CA LEU A 201 5.84 16.42 1.66
C LEU A 201 6.95 15.64 0.94
N PHE A 202 6.83 15.43 -0.37
CA PHE A 202 7.84 14.71 -1.16
C PHE A 202 9.01 15.60 -1.63
N LYS A 203 9.02 16.89 -1.28
CA LYS A 203 10.02 17.88 -1.71
C LYS A 203 10.17 17.92 -3.23
N ILE A 204 9.05 18.02 -3.94
CA ILE A 204 8.94 18.14 -5.41
C ILE A 204 8.00 19.29 -5.77
N GLN A 205 8.04 19.73 -7.02
CA GLN A 205 7.13 20.75 -7.48
C GLN A 205 5.71 20.21 -7.75
N ALA A 206 4.67 20.99 -7.46
CA ALA A 206 3.28 20.62 -7.73
C ALA A 206 3.03 20.37 -9.24
N GLY A 207 3.81 21.02 -10.11
CA GLY A 207 3.82 20.77 -11.56
C GLY A 207 4.25 19.36 -11.92
N ASP A 208 5.24 18.78 -11.22
CA ASP A 208 5.71 17.43 -11.46
C ASP A 208 4.66 16.39 -11.04
N VAL A 209 3.95 16.63 -9.93
CA VAL A 209 2.82 15.80 -9.51
C VAL A 209 1.71 15.82 -10.56
N SER A 210 1.39 17.01 -11.09
CA SER A 210 0.36 17.16 -12.13
C SER A 210 0.76 16.48 -13.44
N ARG A 211 2.02 16.61 -13.87
CA ARG A 211 2.57 15.98 -15.07
C ARG A 211 2.54 14.45 -14.98
N THR A 212 2.87 13.89 -13.81
CA THR A 212 2.87 12.45 -13.59
C THR A 212 1.47 11.88 -13.36
N ALA A 213 0.47 12.69 -13.03
CA ALA A 213 -0.91 12.25 -12.79
C ALA A 213 -1.56 11.60 -14.02
N GLU A 214 -1.29 12.09 -15.23
CA GLU A 214 -1.81 11.46 -16.45
C GLU A 214 -1.21 10.07 -16.68
N MET A 215 0.11 9.95 -16.49
CA MET A 215 0.78 8.66 -16.57
C MET A 215 0.23 7.68 -15.53
N PHE A 216 0.04 8.13 -14.30
CA PHE A 216 -0.55 7.34 -13.23
C PHE A 216 -1.94 6.84 -13.62
N LYS A 217 -2.82 7.71 -14.09
CA LYS A 217 -4.17 7.36 -14.55
C LYS A 217 -4.15 6.37 -15.71
N LYS A 218 -3.32 6.58 -16.71
CA LYS A 218 -3.18 5.67 -17.87
C LYS A 218 -2.75 4.26 -17.43
N VAL A 219 -1.82 4.15 -16.51
CA VAL A 219 -1.31 2.85 -16.05
C VAL A 219 -2.30 2.15 -15.12
N MET A 220 -2.91 2.89 -14.18
CA MET A 220 -3.77 2.29 -13.15
C MET A 220 -5.16 1.93 -13.67
N PHE A 221 -5.76 2.77 -14.53
CA PHE A 221 -7.13 2.61 -15.03
C PHE A 221 -7.20 2.13 -16.48
N SER A 222 -6.07 1.71 -17.07
CA SER A 222 -6.05 1.05 -18.38
C SER A 222 -6.92 -0.21 -18.33
N LYS A 223 -7.75 -0.38 -19.38
CA LYS A 223 -8.60 -1.57 -19.55
C LYS A 223 -7.78 -2.84 -19.86
N ILE A 224 -6.51 -2.68 -20.17
CA ILE A 224 -5.58 -3.76 -20.56
C ILE A 224 -4.87 -4.28 -19.30
N GLY A 225 -5.26 -5.45 -18.83
CA GLY A 225 -4.64 -6.15 -17.71
C GLY A 225 -5.64 -6.63 -16.66
N PRO A 226 -5.26 -7.59 -15.80
CA PRO A 226 -6.13 -8.10 -14.76
C PRO A 226 -6.49 -6.97 -13.79
N ARG A 227 -7.78 -6.69 -13.66
CA ARG A 227 -8.33 -5.73 -12.69
C ARG A 227 -8.18 -6.31 -11.29
N LYS A 228 -6.99 -6.25 -10.72
CA LYS A 228 -6.82 -6.61 -9.30
C LYS A 228 -7.21 -5.39 -8.45
N ASN A 229 -8.41 -5.43 -7.88
CA ASN A 229 -8.89 -4.71 -6.69
C ASN A 229 -8.59 -3.20 -6.55
N ILE A 230 -8.24 -2.50 -7.63
CA ILE A 230 -8.19 -1.06 -7.62
C ILE A 230 -9.56 -0.61 -8.08
N GLY A 231 -10.34 -0.09 -7.12
CA GLY A 231 -11.68 0.41 -7.36
C GLY A 231 -11.75 1.45 -8.48
N ASP A 232 -12.96 1.86 -8.82
CA ASP A 232 -13.22 2.87 -9.84
C ASP A 232 -12.49 4.19 -9.59
N HIS A 233 -12.35 4.98 -10.63
CA HIS A 233 -11.73 6.30 -10.55
C HIS A 233 -12.46 7.17 -9.52
N VAL A 234 -11.81 7.36 -8.36
CA VAL A 234 -12.35 8.21 -7.29
C VAL A 234 -12.08 9.66 -7.62
N THR A 235 -13.12 10.47 -7.67
CA THR A 235 -13.03 11.92 -7.80
C THR A 235 -13.26 12.57 -6.43
N THR A 236 -12.40 13.52 -6.09
CA THR A 236 -12.56 14.32 -4.87
C THR A 236 -13.80 15.20 -5.00
N LYS A 237 -14.67 15.14 -4.01
CA LYS A 237 -15.89 15.96 -3.94
C LYS A 237 -15.70 17.16 -3.00
N PRO A 238 -16.46 18.25 -3.17
CA PRO A 238 -16.38 19.41 -2.27
C PRO A 238 -16.58 19.04 -0.79
N LYS A 239 -17.48 18.13 -0.47
CA LYS A 239 -17.74 17.64 0.90
C LYS A 239 -16.51 16.98 1.55
N ASP A 240 -15.67 16.29 0.78
CA ASP A 240 -14.48 15.60 1.31
C ASP A 240 -13.39 16.61 1.73
N VAL A 241 -13.41 17.81 1.12
CA VAL A 241 -12.47 18.89 1.39
C VAL A 241 -12.95 19.78 2.53
N VAL A 242 -14.27 20.05 2.57
CA VAL A 242 -14.89 20.96 3.56
C VAL A 242 -14.61 20.55 4.99
N VAL A 243 -14.72 19.26 5.31
CA VAL A 243 -14.53 18.75 6.69
C VAL A 243 -13.19 19.18 7.24
N ARG A 244 -12.15 19.17 6.41
CA ARG A 244 -10.81 19.57 6.82
C ARG A 244 -10.66 21.09 6.90
N LEU A 245 -11.17 21.82 5.90
CA LEU A 245 -11.09 23.27 5.90
C LEU A 245 -11.85 23.88 7.10
N LEU A 246 -12.93 23.26 7.57
CA LEU A 246 -13.66 23.71 8.74
C LEU A 246 -12.88 23.62 10.06
N ASN A 247 -11.78 22.86 10.09
CA ASN A 247 -10.93 22.81 11.29
C ASN A 247 -10.07 24.07 11.46
N ASP A 248 -9.89 24.84 10.37
CA ASP A 248 -9.10 26.08 10.38
C ASP A 248 -9.99 27.29 10.77
N PHE A 249 -11.30 27.05 11.01
CA PHE A 249 -12.27 28.07 11.38
C PHE A 249 -12.96 27.71 12.70
N ASP A 250 -13.24 28.72 13.51
CA ASP A 250 -14.06 28.56 14.70
C ASP A 250 -15.55 28.63 14.34
N VAL A 251 -16.11 27.47 13.99
CA VAL A 251 -17.47 27.37 13.44
C VAL A 251 -18.41 26.66 14.39
N THR A 252 -19.59 27.25 14.63
CA THR A 252 -20.66 26.63 15.43
C THR A 252 -21.13 25.31 14.81
N ARG A 253 -21.70 24.44 15.64
CA ARG A 253 -22.24 23.15 15.17
C ARG A 253 -23.34 23.34 14.12
N GLU A 254 -24.17 24.36 14.30
CA GLU A 254 -25.27 24.66 13.37
C GLU A 254 -24.76 25.11 11.99
N ASP A 255 -23.76 26.00 11.97
CA ASP A 255 -23.19 26.49 10.73
C ASP A 255 -22.40 25.38 10.00
N ARG A 256 -21.72 24.50 10.76
CA ARG A 256 -21.08 23.31 10.20
C ARG A 256 -22.11 22.41 9.49
N PHE A 257 -23.28 22.22 10.09
CA PHE A 257 -24.36 21.44 9.48
C PHE A 257 -24.90 22.11 8.20
N LYS A 258 -25.13 23.44 8.24
CA LYS A 258 -25.58 24.23 7.07
C LYS A 258 -24.58 24.13 5.93
N ILE A 259 -23.29 24.29 6.22
CA ILE A 259 -22.20 24.17 5.24
C ILE A 259 -22.20 22.78 4.59
N MET A 260 -22.32 21.72 5.40
CA MET A 260 -22.36 20.36 4.87
C MET A 260 -23.59 20.09 4.00
N LYS A 261 -24.76 20.61 4.37
CA LYS A 261 -25.99 20.52 3.59
C LYS A 261 -25.83 21.19 2.22
N ILE A 262 -25.35 22.43 2.20
CA ILE A 262 -25.12 23.18 0.96
C ILE A 262 -24.08 22.46 0.09
N CYS A 263 -22.99 21.95 0.66
CA CYS A 263 -22.00 21.15 -0.07
C CYS A 263 -22.60 19.90 -0.73
N TYR A 264 -23.53 19.24 -0.06
CA TYR A 264 -24.23 18.09 -0.65
C TYR A 264 -25.11 18.51 -1.84
N GLU A 265 -25.76 19.67 -1.77
CA GLU A 265 -26.56 20.22 -2.88
C GLU A 265 -25.71 20.67 -4.07
N THR A 266 -24.49 21.18 -3.80
CA THR A 266 -23.54 21.52 -4.90
C THR A 266 -23.16 20.33 -5.75
N GLU A 267 -23.20 19.10 -5.21
CA GLU A 267 -22.92 17.88 -5.98
C GLU A 267 -23.96 17.61 -7.09
N ARG A 268 -25.15 18.15 -6.99
CA ARG A 268 -26.20 18.04 -8.01
C ARG A 268 -26.03 19.03 -9.16
N CYS A 269 -25.23 20.08 -8.97
CA CYS A 269 -25.01 21.12 -9.97
C CYS A 269 -23.78 20.80 -10.83
N VAL A 270 -23.99 20.45 -12.11
CA VAL A 270 -22.93 20.09 -13.07
C VAL A 270 -21.89 21.22 -13.23
N GLU A 271 -22.34 22.49 -13.24
CA GLU A 271 -21.42 23.63 -13.41
C GLU A 271 -20.48 23.80 -12.22
N LEU A 272 -20.95 23.55 -10.99
CA LEU A 272 -20.11 23.59 -9.79
C LEU A 272 -19.16 22.40 -9.73
N MET A 273 -19.62 21.23 -10.17
CA MET A 273 -18.77 20.03 -10.23
C MET A 273 -17.64 20.15 -11.26
N SER A 274 -17.77 21.03 -12.26
CA SER A 274 -16.67 21.32 -13.21
C SER A 274 -15.55 22.17 -12.62
N LYS A 275 -15.76 22.80 -11.46
CA LYS A 275 -14.79 23.64 -10.76
C LYS A 275 -13.93 22.81 -9.79
N THR A 276 -12.84 23.44 -9.31
CA THR A 276 -11.99 22.79 -8.31
C THR A 276 -12.76 22.57 -7.00
N PRO A 277 -12.78 21.36 -6.43
CA PRO A 277 -13.55 21.08 -5.21
C PRO A 277 -13.19 21.98 -4.03
N LYS A 278 -11.90 22.34 -3.92
CA LYS A 278 -11.41 23.26 -2.87
C LYS A 278 -12.03 24.65 -3.00
N ALA A 279 -12.14 25.18 -4.22
CA ALA A 279 -12.71 26.48 -4.43
C ALA A 279 -14.23 26.53 -4.22
N VAL A 280 -14.94 25.44 -4.58
CA VAL A 280 -16.39 25.31 -4.28
C VAL A 280 -16.59 25.23 -2.76
N ALA A 281 -15.78 24.42 -2.06
CA ALA A 281 -15.83 24.31 -0.60
C ALA A 281 -15.58 25.65 0.10
N ALA A 282 -14.54 26.40 -0.31
CA ALA A 282 -14.23 27.74 0.22
C ALA A 282 -15.39 28.74 -0.02
N CYS A 283 -16.03 28.65 -1.18
CA CYS A 283 -17.18 29.50 -1.49
C CYS A 283 -18.40 29.19 -0.60
N VAL A 284 -18.68 27.91 -0.35
CA VAL A 284 -19.79 27.51 0.56
C VAL A 284 -19.50 27.95 1.99
N ILE A 285 -18.26 27.80 2.47
CA ILE A 285 -17.82 28.27 3.79
C ILE A 285 -18.05 29.79 3.87
N TYR A 286 -17.61 30.54 2.84
CA TYR A 286 -17.83 31.98 2.79
C TYR A 286 -19.30 32.37 2.89
N THR A 287 -20.17 31.72 2.11
CA THR A 287 -21.60 32.12 2.08
C THR A 287 -22.31 31.94 3.40
N VAL A 288 -21.89 30.98 4.22
CA VAL A 288 -22.46 30.74 5.56
C VAL A 288 -21.79 31.65 6.59
N LEU A 289 -20.47 31.69 6.66
CA LEU A 289 -19.75 32.48 7.66
C LEU A 289 -19.88 33.99 7.48
N ASN A 290 -20.07 34.47 6.25
CA ASN A 290 -20.39 35.87 6.04
C ASN A 290 -21.76 36.27 6.62
N LYS A 291 -22.74 35.34 6.63
CA LYS A 291 -24.06 35.58 7.23
C LYS A 291 -24.04 35.47 8.75
N SER A 292 -23.27 34.55 9.32
CA SER A 292 -23.24 34.28 10.76
C SER A 292 -22.23 35.15 11.52
N MET A 293 -21.05 35.35 10.95
CA MET A 293 -19.91 36.04 11.62
C MET A 293 -19.44 37.31 10.90
N GLY A 294 -19.97 37.62 9.70
CA GLY A 294 -19.53 38.77 8.92
C GLY A 294 -18.12 38.64 8.36
N MET A 295 -17.60 37.43 8.22
CA MET A 295 -16.23 37.20 7.71
C MET A 295 -16.04 37.77 6.31
N MET A 296 -14.86 38.38 6.08
CA MET A 296 -14.51 38.96 4.79
C MET A 296 -14.02 37.89 3.80
N LYS A 297 -14.21 38.16 2.49
CA LYS A 297 -13.72 37.28 1.41
C LYS A 297 -12.20 37.10 1.46
N THR A 298 -11.48 38.16 1.80
CA THR A 298 -10.02 38.16 1.87
C THR A 298 -9.46 37.19 2.94
N GLU A 299 -10.12 37.09 4.07
CA GLU A 299 -9.77 36.19 5.17
C GLU A 299 -9.95 34.73 4.73
N ILE A 300 -11.08 34.41 4.13
CA ILE A 300 -11.36 33.04 3.68
C ILE A 300 -10.47 32.64 2.50
N THR A 301 -10.17 33.57 1.60
CA THR A 301 -9.24 33.31 0.48
C THR A 301 -7.83 33.03 0.95
N SER A 302 -7.37 33.70 2.01
CA SER A 302 -6.03 33.47 2.58
C SER A 302 -5.95 32.12 3.28
N ILE A 303 -6.94 31.77 4.12
CA ILE A 303 -6.99 30.50 4.86
C ILE A 303 -7.15 29.32 3.89
N CYS A 304 -8.06 29.44 2.94
CA CYS A 304 -8.33 28.37 1.98
C CYS A 304 -7.35 28.32 0.80
N ASP A 305 -6.36 29.20 0.67
CA ASP A 305 -5.44 29.28 -0.48
C ASP A 305 -6.20 29.22 -1.82
N VAL A 306 -7.18 30.12 -2.01
CA VAL A 306 -8.02 30.25 -3.20
C VAL A 306 -7.97 31.68 -3.67
N SER A 307 -7.87 31.92 -4.98
CA SER A 307 -7.85 33.31 -5.50
C SER A 307 -9.22 33.97 -5.39
N LEU A 308 -9.24 35.27 -5.06
CA LEU A 308 -10.44 36.08 -4.95
C LEU A 308 -11.32 36.07 -6.23
N PRO A 309 -10.76 36.23 -7.46
CA PRO A 309 -11.54 36.11 -8.67
C PRO A 309 -12.24 34.79 -8.86
N THR A 310 -11.57 33.68 -8.46
CA THR A 310 -12.16 32.33 -8.53
C THR A 310 -13.34 32.21 -7.57
N LEU A 311 -13.19 32.72 -6.35
CA LEU A 311 -14.26 32.71 -5.34
C LEU A 311 -15.46 33.50 -5.82
N ASN A 312 -15.29 34.73 -6.36
CA ASN A 312 -16.39 35.56 -6.86
C ASN A 312 -17.15 34.89 -8.01
N LYS A 313 -16.44 34.24 -8.93
CA LYS A 313 -17.07 33.52 -10.05
C LYS A 313 -17.93 32.35 -9.59
N ILE A 314 -17.45 31.59 -8.60
CA ILE A 314 -18.20 30.46 -8.04
C ILE A 314 -19.37 30.95 -7.20
N GLU A 315 -19.21 32.02 -6.43
CA GLU A 315 -20.26 32.62 -5.63
C GLU A 315 -21.47 33.04 -6.49
N CYS A 316 -21.22 33.69 -7.63
CA CYS A 316 -22.29 34.04 -8.55
C CYS A 316 -23.09 32.80 -9.03
N THR A 317 -22.37 31.74 -9.39
CA THR A 317 -23.01 30.48 -9.82
C THR A 317 -23.78 29.82 -8.68
N LEU A 318 -23.19 29.78 -7.48
CA LEU A 318 -23.79 29.16 -6.28
C LEU A 318 -25.06 29.88 -5.84
N ARG A 319 -25.04 31.22 -5.80
CA ARG A 319 -26.23 32.03 -5.48
C ARG A 319 -27.36 31.83 -6.49
N ASN A 320 -27.01 31.75 -7.78
CA ASN A 320 -28.01 31.65 -8.84
C ASN A 320 -28.69 30.28 -8.94
N LYS A 321 -28.00 29.20 -8.57
CA LYS A 321 -28.49 27.83 -8.82
C LYS A 321 -28.80 27.01 -7.57
N VAL A 322 -28.11 27.24 -6.47
CA VAL A 322 -28.29 26.46 -5.23
C VAL A 322 -29.08 27.25 -4.20
N LEU A 323 -28.72 28.50 -3.94
CA LEU A 323 -29.39 29.30 -2.90
C LEU A 323 -30.73 29.89 -3.32
N ARG A 324 -31.08 29.90 -4.61
CA ARG A 324 -32.44 30.28 -5.07
C ARG A 324 -33.50 29.26 -4.69
N ASP A 325 -33.16 28.01 -4.58
CA ASP A 325 -34.07 26.94 -4.21
C ASP A 325 -34.35 26.92 -2.69
N GLU A 326 -33.42 27.43 -1.86
CA GLU A 326 -33.63 27.56 -0.41
C GLU A 326 -34.54 28.76 -0.01
N CYS A 327 -34.71 29.75 -0.88
CA CYS A 327 -35.65 30.85 -0.63
C CYS A 327 -37.11 30.53 -0.97
N LYS A 328 -37.37 29.30 -1.41
CA LYS A 328 -38.77 28.84 -1.74
C LYS A 328 -39.35 27.85 -0.73
N ILE A 329 -38.71 27.66 0.44
CA ILE A 329 -39.23 26.85 1.53
C ILE A 329 -39.49 27.72 2.74
#